data_857744a5ca555dfa031c1d158f850d5b
#
_entry.id   857744a5ca555dfa031c1d158f850d5b
#
_cell.length_a   1.000
_cell.length_b   1.000
_cell.length_c   1.000
_cell.angle_alpha   90.00
_cell.angle_beta   90.00
_cell.angle_gamma   90.00
#
_symmetry.space_group_name_H-M   'P 1'
#
loop_
_entity.id
_entity.type
_entity.pdbx_description
1 polymer ?
#
loop_
_entity_poly.entity_id
_entity_poly.type
_entity_poly.pdbx_seq_one_letter_code
_entity_poly.pdbx_strand_id
1 'polypeptide(L)'
;MTPPTMPGLPPLSDSPAMGVRRFGRVNWLGLRTLARREVMRFMAVWQQTIFAPLMTAGLFVVVFAMALGQGRGQIMGLPYLVFLGPGILMMTVIQNAFANTSSSITAAKVQGNIVDTLMPPLSAGELLTGYLTGSLVRAGLVATVIGTGMVLVTGRGIAHPGWAALFVLLAALMLGGLGILAGIMAQKFDQMAAITNFIITPLSFLSGTFYSVQALPQPFSTLSHWNPIFYLIDGARYGVTGVSDAPVWRGALICAGVVAGVLYLAWRWLRSGYRMKA
;
A
#
# COMPACT_ATOMS: atom_id res chain seq x y z
N MET A 1 18.18 -41.72 -53.60
CA MET A 1 18.97 -40.62 -53.01
C MET A 1 18.74 -40.61 -51.54
N THR A 2 19.67 -41.18 -50.77
CA THR A 2 19.63 -41.09 -49.28
C THR A 2 20.13 -39.72 -48.88
N PRO A 3 19.45 -39.00 -47.96
CA PRO A 3 19.94 -37.71 -47.48
C PRO A 3 21.27 -37.85 -46.73
N PRO A 4 22.19 -36.87 -46.83
CA PRO A 4 23.47 -36.95 -46.20
C PRO A 4 23.32 -37.01 -44.68
N THR A 5 23.89 -38.05 -44.07
CA THR A 5 24.06 -38.14 -42.61
C THR A 5 25.05 -37.08 -42.17
N MET A 6 24.65 -36.08 -41.36
CA MET A 6 25.57 -35.17 -40.73
C MET A 6 26.34 -35.90 -39.63
N PRO A 7 27.68 -36.00 -39.76
CA PRO A 7 28.46 -36.60 -38.70
C PRO A 7 28.68 -35.54 -37.58
N GLY A 8 28.31 -35.89 -36.37
CA GLY A 8 28.83 -35.17 -35.19
C GLY A 8 27.86 -34.58 -34.19
N LEU A 9 26.54 -34.78 -34.35
CA LEU A 9 25.61 -34.42 -33.24
C LEU A 9 25.54 -35.64 -32.27
N PRO A 10 25.84 -35.48 -31.00
CA PRO A 10 25.62 -36.53 -30.01
C PRO A 10 24.11 -36.88 -30.01
N PRO A 11 23.76 -38.17 -29.82
CA PRO A 11 22.36 -38.56 -29.73
C PRO A 11 21.67 -37.76 -28.65
N LEU A 12 20.44 -37.27 -28.89
CA LEU A 12 19.64 -36.45 -28.00
C LEU A 12 19.39 -37.09 -26.61
N SER A 13 19.72 -38.39 -26.47
CA SER A 13 19.71 -39.15 -25.21
C SER A 13 20.83 -38.75 -24.21
N ASP A 14 21.91 -38.13 -24.66
CA ASP A 14 23.05 -37.70 -23.80
C ASP A 14 22.98 -36.22 -23.37
N SER A 15 21.95 -35.50 -23.78
CA SER A 15 21.67 -34.21 -23.20
C SER A 15 21.33 -34.43 -21.73
N PRO A 16 22.03 -33.79 -20.76
CA PRO A 16 21.65 -33.91 -19.37
C PRO A 16 20.17 -33.51 -19.31
N ALA A 17 19.32 -34.44 -18.85
CA ALA A 17 17.90 -34.17 -18.67
C ALA A 17 17.78 -32.84 -17.91
N MET A 18 17.27 -31.83 -18.57
CA MET A 18 17.03 -30.54 -17.89
C MET A 18 16.20 -30.86 -16.68
N GLY A 19 16.87 -30.88 -15.49
CA GLY A 19 16.25 -31.30 -14.27
C GLY A 19 15.02 -30.44 -14.05
N VAL A 20 13.84 -31.07 -14.02
CA VAL A 20 12.60 -30.41 -13.61
C VAL A 20 12.91 -29.83 -12.24
N ARG A 21 13.08 -28.49 -12.14
CA ARG A 21 13.28 -27.81 -10.86
C ARG A 21 12.05 -28.11 -10.00
N ARG A 22 12.22 -29.04 -9.06
CA ARG A 22 11.19 -29.31 -8.05
C ARG A 22 11.28 -28.19 -7.03
N PHE A 23 10.41 -27.20 -7.17
CA PHE A 23 10.19 -26.25 -6.10
C PHE A 23 9.50 -26.99 -4.96
N GLY A 24 9.92 -26.73 -3.71
CA GLY A 24 9.20 -27.17 -2.53
C GLY A 24 7.77 -26.59 -2.49
N ARG A 25 7.11 -26.65 -1.32
CA ARG A 25 5.77 -26.05 -1.17
C ARG A 25 5.72 -24.56 -1.50
N VAL A 26 6.84 -23.84 -1.41
CA VAL A 26 6.98 -22.41 -1.70
C VAL A 26 8.19 -22.19 -2.60
N ASN A 27 8.00 -21.43 -3.67
CA ASN A 27 9.09 -20.98 -4.55
C ASN A 27 9.75 -19.72 -3.96
N TRP A 28 10.61 -19.91 -2.95
CA TRP A 28 11.31 -18.83 -2.26
C TRP A 28 12.16 -17.96 -3.20
N LEU A 29 12.79 -18.58 -4.21
CA LEU A 29 13.61 -17.84 -5.17
C LEU A 29 12.74 -16.89 -6.02
N GLY A 30 11.65 -17.40 -6.56
CA GLY A 30 10.71 -16.60 -7.35
C GLY A 30 10.06 -15.50 -6.52
N LEU A 31 9.59 -15.82 -5.30
CA LEU A 31 9.02 -14.85 -4.37
C LEU A 31 10.01 -13.74 -4.02
N ARG A 32 11.26 -14.09 -3.66
CA ARG A 32 12.30 -13.09 -3.35
C ARG A 32 12.63 -12.21 -4.57
N THR A 33 12.67 -12.80 -5.77
CA THR A 33 12.94 -12.06 -7.01
C THR A 33 11.81 -11.06 -7.28
N LEU A 34 10.56 -11.48 -7.15
CA LEU A 34 9.39 -10.61 -7.32
C LEU A 34 9.38 -9.50 -6.25
N ALA A 35 9.56 -9.83 -4.99
CA ALA A 35 9.60 -8.86 -3.89
C ALA A 35 10.73 -7.83 -4.09
N ARG A 36 11.94 -8.29 -4.47
CA ARG A 36 13.06 -7.41 -4.80
C ARG A 36 12.74 -6.50 -5.98
N ARG A 37 12.15 -7.03 -7.04
CA ARG A 37 11.71 -6.24 -8.21
C ARG A 37 10.76 -5.12 -7.78
N GLU A 38 9.76 -5.43 -6.96
CA GLU A 38 8.79 -4.44 -6.49
C GLU A 38 9.44 -3.35 -5.62
N VAL A 39 10.38 -3.72 -4.76
CA VAL A 39 11.13 -2.74 -3.95
C VAL A 39 12.04 -1.88 -4.83
N MET A 40 12.83 -2.48 -5.72
CA MET A 40 13.75 -1.74 -6.58
C MET A 40 13.01 -0.81 -7.55
N ARG A 41 11.82 -1.19 -8.00
CA ARG A 41 10.99 -0.39 -8.91
C ARG A 41 10.63 0.98 -8.30
N PHE A 42 10.15 1.03 -7.07
CA PHE A 42 9.83 2.32 -6.44
C PHE A 42 11.09 3.06 -5.95
N MET A 43 12.14 2.32 -5.58
CA MET A 43 13.42 2.94 -5.20
C MET A 43 14.12 3.61 -6.38
N ALA A 44 13.96 3.10 -7.60
CA ALA A 44 14.50 3.74 -8.81
C ALA A 44 13.94 5.15 -9.05
N VAL A 45 12.73 5.43 -8.51
CA VAL A 45 12.07 6.74 -8.58
C VAL A 45 11.85 7.35 -7.18
N TRP A 46 12.83 7.19 -6.29
CA TRP A 46 12.74 7.60 -4.89
C TRP A 46 12.33 9.06 -4.69
N GLN A 47 12.70 9.94 -5.62
CA GLN A 47 12.31 11.34 -5.60
C GLN A 47 10.77 11.49 -5.62
N GLN A 48 10.08 10.74 -6.45
CA GLN A 48 8.61 10.76 -6.53
C GLN A 48 7.95 9.97 -5.40
N THR A 49 8.61 8.91 -4.93
CA THR A 49 7.99 7.98 -3.97
C THR A 49 8.20 8.36 -2.52
N ILE A 50 9.23 9.13 -2.22
CA ILE A 50 9.60 9.54 -0.86
C ILE A 50 9.62 11.06 -0.74
N PHE A 51 10.36 11.75 -1.61
CA PHE A 51 10.57 13.19 -1.48
C PHE A 51 9.30 13.99 -1.79
N ALA A 52 8.58 13.68 -2.87
CA ALA A 52 7.34 14.39 -3.20
C ALA A 52 6.25 14.23 -2.13
N PRO A 53 5.95 13.03 -1.59
CA PRO A 53 5.04 12.89 -0.45
C PRO A 53 5.49 13.64 0.80
N LEU A 54 6.78 13.65 1.11
CA LEU A 54 7.33 14.39 2.25
C LEU A 54 7.12 15.90 2.08
N MET A 55 7.42 16.44 0.90
CA MET A 55 7.20 17.86 0.60
C MET A 55 5.72 18.23 0.68
N THR A 56 4.84 17.39 0.14
CA THR A 56 3.38 17.59 0.24
C THR A 56 2.89 17.56 1.68
N ALA A 57 3.33 16.59 2.47
CA ALA A 57 3.00 16.50 3.90
C ALA A 57 3.53 17.72 4.67
N GLY A 58 4.77 18.13 4.42
CA GLY A 58 5.38 19.32 5.00
C GLY A 58 4.61 20.60 4.62
N LEU A 59 4.24 20.74 3.35
CA LEU A 59 3.44 21.89 2.90
C LEU A 59 2.07 21.93 3.58
N PHE A 60 1.38 20.81 3.69
CA PHE A 60 0.12 20.74 4.45
C PHE A 60 0.32 21.19 5.90
N VAL A 61 1.35 20.67 6.58
CA VAL A 61 1.66 21.07 7.96
C VAL A 61 1.89 22.57 8.05
N VAL A 62 2.70 23.16 7.16
CA VAL A 62 2.99 24.60 7.16
C VAL A 62 1.72 25.42 6.87
N VAL A 63 0.97 25.10 5.83
CA VAL A 63 -0.24 25.84 5.45
C VAL A 63 -1.28 25.78 6.57
N PHE A 64 -1.55 24.61 7.13
CA PHE A 64 -2.52 24.48 8.21
C PHE A 64 -2.03 25.08 9.53
N ALA A 65 -0.72 25.06 9.80
CA ALA A 65 -0.13 25.74 10.93
C ALA A 65 -0.32 27.26 10.84
N MET A 66 -0.05 27.82 9.67
CA MET A 66 -0.18 29.27 9.46
C MET A 66 -1.63 29.72 9.39
N ALA A 67 -2.50 28.96 8.69
CA ALA A 67 -3.89 29.32 8.49
C ALA A 67 -4.76 29.14 9.75
N LEU A 68 -4.48 28.15 10.55
CA LEU A 68 -5.35 27.73 11.66
C LEU A 68 -4.62 27.66 13.03
N GLY A 69 -3.28 27.73 13.03
CA GLY A 69 -2.49 27.52 14.23
C GLY A 69 -2.70 28.56 15.33
N GLN A 70 -3.02 29.80 14.98
CA GLN A 70 -3.25 30.89 15.95
C GLN A 70 -4.72 31.07 16.36
N GLY A 71 -5.67 30.51 15.60
CA GLY A 71 -7.12 30.73 15.80
C GLY A 71 -7.90 29.51 16.29
N ARG A 72 -7.42 28.31 16.09
CA ARG A 72 -8.02 27.09 16.62
C ARG A 72 -7.29 26.63 17.84
N GLY A 73 -7.99 26.61 18.95
CA GLY A 73 -7.52 26.03 20.21
C GLY A 73 -7.10 24.56 20.09
N GLN A 74 -7.19 23.85 21.17
CA GLN A 74 -6.90 22.41 21.21
C GLN A 74 -8.01 21.60 20.55
N ILE A 75 -7.66 20.57 19.75
CA ILE A 75 -8.58 19.53 19.29
C ILE A 75 -8.27 18.27 20.10
N MET A 76 -9.27 17.73 20.79
CA MET A 76 -9.12 16.57 21.68
C MET A 76 -8.03 16.76 22.75
N GLY A 77 -7.82 18.01 23.24
CA GLY A 77 -6.79 18.33 24.21
C GLY A 77 -5.36 18.41 23.63
N LEU A 78 -5.20 18.32 22.33
CA LEU A 78 -3.92 18.40 21.63
C LEU A 78 -3.79 19.73 20.87
N PRO A 79 -2.59 20.33 20.80
CA PRO A 79 -2.32 21.40 19.85
C PRO A 79 -2.65 20.92 18.42
N TYR A 80 -3.24 21.79 17.62
CA TYR A 80 -3.73 21.41 16.28
C TYR A 80 -2.67 20.74 15.39
N LEU A 81 -1.43 21.21 15.42
CA LEU A 81 -0.31 20.60 14.68
C LEU A 81 -0.02 19.16 15.09
N VAL A 82 -0.10 18.86 16.39
CA VAL A 82 0.11 17.50 16.90
C VAL A 82 -1.03 16.58 16.51
N PHE A 83 -2.25 17.10 16.48
CA PHE A 83 -3.43 16.37 16.00
C PHE A 83 -3.37 16.07 14.50
N LEU A 84 -2.91 17.02 13.70
CA LEU A 84 -2.87 16.96 12.25
C LEU A 84 -1.84 15.95 11.71
N GLY A 85 -0.68 15.88 12.36
CA GLY A 85 0.46 15.08 11.89
C GLY A 85 0.15 13.63 11.57
N PRO A 86 -0.42 12.84 12.49
CA PRO A 86 -0.78 11.44 12.24
C PRO A 86 -1.80 11.26 11.11
N GLY A 87 -2.73 12.21 10.96
CA GLY A 87 -3.70 12.21 9.86
C GLY A 87 -3.02 12.32 8.50
N ILE A 88 -2.13 13.30 8.32
CA ILE A 88 -1.35 13.52 7.09
C ILE A 88 -0.43 12.33 6.82
N LEU A 89 0.25 11.81 7.85
CA LEU A 89 1.07 10.61 7.75
C LEU A 89 0.28 9.45 7.17
N MET A 90 -0.87 9.14 7.76
CA MET A 90 -1.69 8.01 7.33
C MET A 90 -2.32 8.22 5.95
N MET A 91 -2.79 9.42 5.64
CA MET A 91 -3.26 9.76 4.30
C MET A 91 -2.17 9.47 3.25
N THR A 92 -0.93 9.88 3.54
CA THR A 92 0.21 9.66 2.64
C THR A 92 0.56 8.17 2.51
N VAL A 93 0.55 7.42 3.62
CA VAL A 93 0.76 5.96 3.64
C VAL A 93 -0.28 5.25 2.79
N ILE A 94 -1.57 5.57 2.98
CA ILE A 94 -2.71 5.01 2.25
C ILE A 94 -2.54 5.20 0.74
N GLN A 95 -2.27 6.42 0.30
CA GLN A 95 -2.08 6.74 -1.12
C GLN A 95 -0.86 6.03 -1.71
N ASN A 96 0.27 5.99 -0.99
CA ASN A 96 1.49 5.33 -1.45
C ASN A 96 1.37 3.81 -1.50
N ALA A 97 0.69 3.18 -0.53
CA ALA A 97 0.42 1.76 -0.53
C ALA A 97 -0.43 1.33 -1.73
N PHE A 98 -1.52 2.06 -2.00
CA PHE A 98 -2.38 1.84 -3.16
C PHE A 98 -1.63 2.03 -4.47
N ALA A 99 -0.93 3.18 -4.62
CA ALA A 99 -0.21 3.51 -5.83
C ALA A 99 0.90 2.50 -6.16
N ASN A 100 1.54 1.90 -5.16
CA ASN A 100 2.61 0.93 -5.39
C ASN A 100 2.13 -0.29 -6.17
N THR A 101 1.12 -0.96 -5.67
CA THR A 101 0.63 -2.22 -6.26
C THR A 101 -0.19 -1.98 -7.52
N SER A 102 -1.03 -0.94 -7.53
CA SER A 102 -1.86 -0.61 -8.69
C SER A 102 -1.00 -0.21 -9.90
N SER A 103 0.01 0.64 -9.71
CA SER A 103 0.91 1.04 -10.79
C SER A 103 1.78 -0.11 -11.29
N SER A 104 2.19 -1.05 -10.43
CA SER A 104 2.99 -2.19 -10.83
C SER A 104 2.24 -3.07 -11.83
N ILE A 105 1.02 -3.48 -11.48
CA ILE A 105 0.21 -4.37 -12.31
C ILE A 105 -0.25 -3.65 -13.58
N THR A 106 -0.71 -2.39 -13.45
CA THR A 106 -1.15 -1.62 -14.63
C THR A 106 0.01 -1.37 -15.60
N ALA A 107 1.22 -1.04 -15.11
CA ALA A 107 2.38 -0.88 -15.96
C ALA A 107 2.72 -2.17 -16.71
N ALA A 108 2.72 -3.30 -16.03
CA ALA A 108 2.98 -4.59 -16.66
C ALA A 108 1.96 -4.94 -17.75
N LYS A 109 0.68 -4.56 -17.57
CA LYS A 109 -0.37 -4.75 -18.59
C LYS A 109 -0.21 -3.80 -19.77
N VAL A 110 -0.01 -2.51 -19.51
CA VAL A 110 0.13 -1.49 -20.56
C VAL A 110 1.37 -1.72 -21.42
N GLN A 111 2.46 -2.19 -20.81
CA GLN A 111 3.71 -2.53 -21.51
C GLN A 111 3.67 -3.91 -22.19
N GLY A 112 2.61 -4.70 -22.00
CA GLY A 112 2.48 -6.03 -22.57
C GLY A 112 3.37 -7.11 -21.93
N ASN A 113 4.09 -6.77 -20.85
CA ASN A 113 5.04 -7.68 -20.19
C ASN A 113 4.47 -8.38 -18.95
N ILE A 114 3.15 -8.34 -18.74
CA ILE A 114 2.51 -9.04 -17.63
C ILE A 114 2.74 -10.56 -17.69
N VAL A 115 2.91 -11.09 -18.89
CA VAL A 115 3.20 -12.50 -19.12
C VAL A 115 4.51 -12.90 -18.44
N ASP A 116 5.53 -12.04 -18.45
CA ASP A 116 6.83 -12.29 -17.81
C ASP A 116 6.71 -12.48 -16.29
N THR A 117 5.66 -11.91 -15.70
CA THR A 117 5.35 -12.09 -14.27
C THR A 117 4.53 -13.35 -14.00
N LEU A 118 3.73 -13.79 -14.98
CA LEU A 118 2.85 -14.95 -14.85
C LEU A 118 3.50 -16.25 -15.32
N MET A 119 4.50 -16.20 -16.21
CA MET A 119 5.23 -17.39 -16.70
C MET A 119 6.05 -18.13 -15.63
N PRO A 120 6.74 -17.44 -14.68
CA PRO A 120 7.40 -18.14 -13.61
C PRO A 120 6.40 -18.98 -12.79
N PRO A 121 6.79 -20.17 -12.31
CA PRO A 121 5.92 -21.04 -11.53
C PRO A 121 5.70 -20.48 -10.11
N LEU A 122 4.96 -19.36 -10.05
CA LEU A 122 4.53 -18.71 -8.82
C LEU A 122 3.06 -19.02 -8.55
N SER A 123 2.77 -19.43 -7.33
CA SER A 123 1.38 -19.57 -6.86
C SER A 123 0.72 -18.19 -6.66
N ALA A 124 -0.61 -18.14 -6.66
CA ALA A 124 -1.35 -16.91 -6.39
C ALA A 124 -1.01 -16.27 -5.04
N GLY A 125 -0.67 -17.09 -4.02
CA GLY A 125 -0.21 -16.61 -2.72
C GLY A 125 1.17 -15.94 -2.80
N GLU A 126 2.09 -16.51 -3.57
CA GLU A 126 3.43 -15.94 -3.79
C GLU A 126 3.38 -14.65 -4.59
N LEU A 127 2.51 -14.58 -5.61
CA LEU A 127 2.27 -13.34 -6.35
C LEU A 127 1.71 -12.25 -5.42
N LEU A 128 0.68 -12.58 -4.64
CA LEU A 128 0.07 -11.66 -3.68
C LEU A 128 1.10 -11.14 -2.68
N THR A 129 1.86 -12.02 -2.03
CA THR A 129 2.88 -11.62 -1.05
C THR A 129 4.02 -10.83 -1.69
N GLY A 130 4.45 -11.17 -2.89
CA GLY A 130 5.48 -10.44 -3.62
C GLY A 130 5.07 -8.99 -3.91
N TYR A 131 3.86 -8.77 -4.41
CA TYR A 131 3.33 -7.42 -4.64
C TYR A 131 3.13 -6.65 -3.33
N LEU A 132 2.57 -7.29 -2.30
CA LEU A 132 2.35 -6.66 -0.99
C LEU A 132 3.66 -6.30 -0.29
N THR A 133 4.74 -7.05 -0.49
CA THR A 133 6.05 -6.70 0.05
C THR A 133 6.50 -5.33 -0.43
N GLY A 134 6.33 -5.02 -1.72
CA GLY A 134 6.61 -3.69 -2.25
C GLY A 134 5.78 -2.58 -1.58
N SER A 135 4.47 -2.83 -1.40
CA SER A 135 3.57 -1.90 -0.70
C SER A 135 3.97 -1.69 0.76
N LEU A 136 4.27 -2.77 1.48
CA LEU A 136 4.68 -2.74 2.89
C LEU A 136 5.98 -1.96 3.10
N VAL A 137 7.01 -2.26 2.30
CA VAL A 137 8.30 -1.57 2.40
C VAL A 137 8.16 -0.09 2.08
N ARG A 138 7.43 0.25 1.00
CA ARG A 138 7.19 1.64 0.63
C ARG A 138 6.39 2.40 1.69
N ALA A 139 5.28 1.82 2.16
CA ALA A 139 4.45 2.41 3.21
C ALA A 139 5.21 2.60 4.52
N GLY A 140 5.98 1.60 4.94
CA GLY A 140 6.84 1.66 6.12
C GLY A 140 7.91 2.74 6.01
N LEU A 141 8.56 2.85 4.86
CA LEU A 141 9.58 3.87 4.60
C LEU A 141 8.98 5.29 4.64
N VAL A 142 7.84 5.50 3.97
CA VAL A 142 7.11 6.78 3.99
C VAL A 142 6.65 7.12 5.41
N ALA A 143 6.10 6.15 6.15
CA ALA A 143 5.68 6.34 7.53
C ALA A 143 6.85 6.71 8.45
N THR A 144 8.00 6.07 8.27
CA THR A 144 9.21 6.36 9.06
C THR A 144 9.73 7.77 8.76
N VAL A 145 9.83 8.14 7.49
CA VAL A 145 10.35 9.46 7.09
C VAL A 145 9.43 10.58 7.60
N ILE A 146 8.13 10.49 7.36
CA ILE A 146 7.15 11.51 7.80
C ILE A 146 7.03 11.50 9.32
N GLY A 147 6.98 10.32 9.95
CA GLY A 147 6.91 10.17 11.41
C GLY A 147 8.12 10.79 12.11
N THR A 148 9.33 10.55 11.58
CA THR A 148 10.56 11.19 12.10
C THR A 148 10.50 12.72 11.94
N GLY A 149 10.10 13.21 10.76
CA GLY A 149 9.89 14.65 10.54
C GLY A 149 8.89 15.26 11.52
N MET A 150 7.80 14.55 11.81
CA MET A 150 6.80 14.99 12.77
C MET A 150 7.35 15.05 14.21
N VAL A 151 8.12 14.04 14.65
CA VAL A 151 8.79 14.04 15.97
C VAL A 151 9.74 15.22 16.09
N LEU A 152 10.53 15.50 15.05
CA LEU A 152 11.47 16.63 15.02
C LEU A 152 10.76 18.00 15.10
N VAL A 153 9.65 18.15 14.36
CA VAL A 153 8.89 19.42 14.33
C VAL A 153 8.09 19.65 15.61
N THR A 154 7.49 18.61 16.18
CA THR A 154 6.64 18.74 17.37
C THR A 154 7.41 18.62 18.69
N GLY A 155 8.63 18.09 18.66
CA GLY A 155 9.41 17.75 19.86
C GLY A 155 8.79 16.65 20.72
N ARG A 156 7.76 15.96 20.24
CA ARG A 156 7.04 14.91 20.97
C ARG A 156 7.36 13.53 20.40
N GLY A 157 7.64 12.58 21.28
CA GLY A 157 7.80 11.18 20.93
C GLY A 157 6.47 10.51 20.53
N ILE A 158 6.58 9.27 20.06
CA ILE A 158 5.42 8.41 19.72
C ILE A 158 4.92 7.76 21.01
N ALA A 159 3.65 7.97 21.36
CA ALA A 159 3.07 7.48 22.62
C ALA A 159 3.01 5.94 22.68
N HIS A 160 2.51 5.31 21.60
CA HIS A 160 2.33 3.85 21.52
C HIS A 160 2.83 3.33 20.17
N PRO A 161 4.17 3.13 19.99
CA PRO A 161 4.76 2.78 18.69
C PRO A 161 4.22 1.45 18.11
N GLY A 162 3.85 0.49 18.97
CA GLY A 162 3.26 -0.76 18.53
C GLY A 162 1.90 -0.58 17.81
N TRP A 163 1.04 0.29 18.35
CA TRP A 163 -0.24 0.61 17.70
C TRP A 163 -0.04 1.42 16.42
N ALA A 164 0.87 2.38 16.41
CA ALA A 164 1.20 3.12 15.20
C ALA A 164 1.68 2.19 14.08
N ALA A 165 2.62 1.29 14.39
CA ALA A 165 3.13 0.29 13.44
C ALA A 165 2.03 -0.67 12.95
N LEU A 166 1.14 -1.13 13.84
CA LEU A 166 0.02 -2.00 13.48
C LEU A 166 -0.91 -1.33 12.46
N PHE A 167 -1.30 -0.07 12.70
CA PHE A 167 -2.21 0.62 11.78
C PHE A 167 -1.55 1.00 10.45
N VAL A 168 -0.25 1.30 10.44
CA VAL A 168 0.53 1.45 9.19
C VAL A 168 0.57 0.12 8.42
N LEU A 169 0.78 -1.00 9.10
CA LEU A 169 0.75 -2.34 8.51
C LEU A 169 -0.63 -2.66 7.91
N LEU A 170 -1.71 -2.45 8.67
CA LEU A 170 -3.08 -2.67 8.21
C LEU A 170 -3.43 -1.78 7.00
N ALA A 171 -3.01 -0.51 7.03
CA ALA A 171 -3.18 0.40 5.90
C ALA A 171 -2.44 -0.08 4.65
N ALA A 172 -1.17 -0.50 4.79
CA ALA A 172 -0.37 -1.00 3.69
C ALA A 172 -0.95 -2.28 3.08
N LEU A 173 -1.46 -3.20 3.90
CA LEU A 173 -2.11 -4.43 3.44
C LEU A 173 -3.46 -4.15 2.79
N MET A 174 -4.30 -3.32 3.40
CA MET A 174 -5.62 -3.00 2.88
C MET A 174 -5.52 -2.26 1.55
N LEU A 175 -4.79 -1.15 1.52
CA LEU A 175 -4.67 -0.32 0.32
C LEU A 175 -3.77 -0.96 -0.74
N GLY A 176 -2.73 -1.69 -0.33
CA GLY A 176 -1.94 -2.53 -1.23
C GLY A 176 -2.79 -3.62 -1.90
N GLY A 177 -3.65 -4.29 -1.13
CA GLY A 177 -4.61 -5.27 -1.67
C GLY A 177 -5.64 -4.65 -2.61
N LEU A 178 -6.24 -3.51 -2.24
CA LEU A 178 -7.12 -2.74 -3.11
C LEU A 178 -6.40 -2.27 -4.38
N GLY A 179 -5.13 -1.88 -4.27
CA GLY A 179 -4.30 -1.51 -5.40
C GLY A 179 -4.07 -2.68 -6.37
N ILE A 180 -3.90 -3.92 -5.86
CA ILE A 180 -3.84 -5.12 -6.70
C ILE A 180 -5.15 -5.31 -7.46
N LEU A 181 -6.29 -5.25 -6.78
CA LEU A 181 -7.61 -5.39 -7.41
C LEU A 181 -7.83 -4.32 -8.48
N ALA A 182 -7.53 -3.08 -8.16
CA ALA A 182 -7.64 -1.96 -9.09
C ALA A 182 -6.72 -2.13 -10.30
N GLY A 183 -5.46 -2.55 -10.11
CA GLY A 183 -4.51 -2.82 -11.19
C GLY A 183 -4.94 -3.97 -12.11
N ILE A 184 -5.58 -5.02 -11.53
CA ILE A 184 -6.17 -6.11 -12.32
C ILE A 184 -7.33 -5.59 -13.19
N MET A 185 -8.16 -4.69 -12.67
CA MET A 185 -9.30 -4.12 -13.41
C MET A 185 -8.88 -3.08 -14.45
N ALA A 186 -7.88 -2.29 -14.16
CA ALA A 186 -7.45 -1.19 -15.00
C ALA A 186 -6.76 -1.67 -16.28
N GLN A 187 -7.01 -0.92 -17.36
CA GLN A 187 -6.37 -1.11 -18.66
C GLN A 187 -5.46 0.07 -19.03
N LYS A 188 -5.62 1.21 -18.36
CA LYS A 188 -4.88 2.46 -18.61
C LYS A 188 -4.50 3.13 -17.30
N PHE A 189 -3.41 3.89 -17.33
CA PHE A 189 -2.97 4.67 -16.16
C PHE A 189 -4.00 5.72 -15.71
N ASP A 190 -4.78 6.30 -16.65
CA ASP A 190 -5.81 7.29 -16.32
C ASP A 190 -6.89 6.72 -15.41
N GLN A 191 -7.22 5.44 -15.53
CA GLN A 191 -8.18 4.76 -14.65
C GLN A 191 -7.64 4.66 -13.21
N MET A 192 -6.32 4.45 -13.06
CA MET A 192 -5.69 4.45 -11.73
C MET A 192 -5.69 5.84 -11.11
N ALA A 193 -5.36 6.86 -11.91
CA ALA A 193 -5.40 8.26 -11.48
C ALA A 193 -6.84 8.65 -11.08
N ALA A 194 -7.84 8.23 -11.83
CA ALA A 194 -9.24 8.47 -11.51
C ALA A 194 -9.64 7.82 -10.16
N ILE A 195 -9.31 6.55 -9.92
CA ILE A 195 -9.59 5.89 -8.65
C ILE A 195 -8.91 6.61 -7.48
N THR A 196 -7.64 7.00 -7.66
CA THR A 196 -6.89 7.71 -6.62
C THR A 196 -7.53 9.06 -6.31
N ASN A 197 -7.83 9.86 -7.35
CA ASN A 197 -8.28 11.24 -7.17
C ASN A 197 -9.76 11.34 -6.79
N PHE A 198 -10.62 10.45 -7.28
CA PHE A 198 -12.07 10.52 -7.04
C PHE A 198 -12.54 9.62 -5.90
N ILE A 199 -11.76 8.62 -5.49
CA ILE A 199 -12.16 7.69 -4.43
C ILE A 199 -11.20 7.78 -3.24
N ILE A 200 -9.93 7.43 -3.44
CA ILE A 200 -8.98 7.28 -2.31
C ILE A 200 -8.75 8.62 -1.61
N THR A 201 -8.49 9.68 -2.38
CA THR A 201 -8.19 10.99 -1.82
C THR A 201 -9.39 11.60 -1.08
N PRO A 202 -10.61 11.69 -1.64
CA PRO A 202 -11.76 12.20 -0.91
C PRO A 202 -12.11 11.35 0.33
N LEU A 203 -12.03 10.02 0.22
CA LEU A 203 -12.27 9.15 1.36
C LEU A 203 -11.26 9.41 2.50
N SER A 204 -9.99 9.65 2.17
CA SER A 204 -8.97 9.97 3.15
C SER A 204 -9.22 11.31 3.84
N PHE A 205 -9.68 12.33 3.09
CA PHE A 205 -10.07 13.62 3.66
C PHE A 205 -11.27 13.48 4.59
N LEU A 206 -12.29 12.71 4.20
CA LEU A 206 -13.52 12.51 4.96
C LEU A 206 -13.32 11.66 6.22
N SER A 207 -12.18 10.97 6.34
CA SER A 207 -11.86 10.02 7.42
C SER A 207 -11.22 10.65 8.65
N GLY A 208 -11.37 11.96 8.85
CA GLY A 208 -10.86 12.63 10.05
C GLY A 208 -9.36 12.97 9.99
N THR A 209 -8.80 13.11 8.79
CA THR A 209 -7.40 13.53 8.62
C THR A 209 -7.14 14.91 9.23
N PHE A 210 -8.07 15.87 9.06
CA PHE A 210 -7.91 17.27 9.42
C PHE A 210 -8.82 17.74 10.57
N TYR A 211 -9.72 16.89 11.04
CA TYR A 211 -10.70 17.20 12.09
C TYR A 211 -11.06 15.91 12.86
N SER A 212 -11.62 16.08 14.06
CA SER A 212 -12.22 14.96 14.79
C SER A 212 -13.59 14.63 14.20
N VAL A 213 -13.84 13.34 13.95
CA VAL A 213 -15.12 12.87 13.39
C VAL A 213 -16.29 13.11 14.35
N GLN A 214 -16.02 13.20 15.66
CA GLN A 214 -17.03 13.57 16.66
C GLN A 214 -17.57 14.99 16.48
N ALA A 215 -16.80 15.90 15.86
CA ALA A 215 -17.23 17.28 15.58
C ALA A 215 -18.13 17.40 14.34
N LEU A 216 -18.34 16.31 13.58
CA LEU A 216 -19.16 16.33 12.38
C LEU A 216 -20.68 16.25 12.74
N PRO A 217 -21.52 17.03 12.04
CA PRO A 217 -22.98 16.88 12.17
C PRO A 217 -23.44 15.53 11.59
N GLN A 218 -24.55 15.02 12.11
CA GLN A 218 -25.27 13.90 11.50
C GLN A 218 -25.79 14.33 10.09
N PRO A 219 -25.73 13.46 9.06
CA PRO A 219 -25.36 12.03 9.06
C PRO A 219 -23.85 11.74 8.78
N PHE A 220 -23.01 12.76 8.59
CA PHE A 220 -21.60 12.58 8.19
C PHE A 220 -20.76 11.83 9.24
N SER A 221 -21.04 12.06 10.54
CA SER A 221 -20.40 11.32 11.62
C SER A 221 -20.67 9.80 11.50
N THR A 222 -21.92 9.41 11.27
CA THR A 222 -22.28 8.00 11.07
C THR A 222 -21.63 7.41 9.83
N LEU A 223 -21.60 8.15 8.72
CA LEU A 223 -20.95 7.69 7.48
C LEU A 223 -19.45 7.44 7.67
N SER A 224 -18.78 8.30 8.44
CA SER A 224 -17.36 8.14 8.74
C SER A 224 -17.07 6.85 9.51
N HIS A 225 -17.95 6.42 10.41
CA HIS A 225 -17.80 5.16 11.13
C HIS A 225 -18.02 3.90 10.27
N TRP A 226 -18.63 4.02 9.10
CA TRP A 226 -18.72 2.91 8.13
C TRP A 226 -17.47 2.83 7.25
N ASN A 227 -16.64 3.87 7.24
CA ASN A 227 -15.43 3.93 6.44
C ASN A 227 -14.24 3.31 7.19
N PRO A 228 -13.66 2.18 6.72
CA PRO A 228 -12.52 1.56 7.38
C PRO A 228 -11.27 2.47 7.40
N ILE A 229 -11.15 3.42 6.48
CA ILE A 229 -10.04 4.39 6.45
C ILE A 229 -10.06 5.29 7.69
N PHE A 230 -11.24 5.60 8.23
CA PHE A 230 -11.35 6.33 9.50
C PHE A 230 -10.62 5.60 10.63
N TYR A 231 -10.86 4.31 10.79
CA TYR A 231 -10.20 3.52 11.85
C TYR A 231 -8.69 3.40 11.65
N LEU A 232 -8.21 3.37 10.40
CA LEU A 232 -6.77 3.39 10.11
C LEU A 232 -6.14 4.69 10.59
N ILE A 233 -6.75 5.84 10.30
CA ILE A 233 -6.25 7.15 10.66
C ILE A 233 -6.36 7.38 12.17
N ASP A 234 -7.50 7.08 12.76
CA ASP A 234 -7.77 7.26 14.19
C ASP A 234 -6.88 6.36 15.05
N GLY A 235 -6.73 5.09 14.66
CA GLY A 235 -5.86 4.16 15.37
C GLY A 235 -4.37 4.52 15.28
N ALA A 236 -3.91 5.03 14.13
CA ALA A 236 -2.55 5.54 14.01
C ALA A 236 -2.37 6.83 14.83
N ARG A 237 -3.40 7.69 14.89
CA ARG A 237 -3.41 8.88 15.77
C ARG A 237 -3.25 8.47 17.22
N TYR A 238 -3.99 7.48 17.68
CA TYR A 238 -3.79 6.91 19.01
C TYR A 238 -2.36 6.43 19.23
N GLY A 239 -1.82 5.70 18.27
CA GLY A 239 -0.45 5.21 18.34
C GLY A 239 0.58 6.32 18.52
N VAL A 240 0.39 7.45 17.85
CA VAL A 240 1.31 8.58 17.88
C VAL A 240 1.06 9.50 19.06
N THR A 241 -0.19 9.86 19.37
CA THR A 241 -0.56 10.91 20.32
C THR A 241 -1.18 10.41 21.62
N GLY A 242 -1.59 9.15 21.68
CA GLY A 242 -2.32 8.56 22.80
C GLY A 242 -3.82 8.90 22.85
N VAL A 243 -4.36 9.62 21.84
CA VAL A 243 -5.78 10.04 21.80
C VAL A 243 -6.46 9.52 20.54
N SER A 244 -7.70 9.05 20.68
CA SER A 244 -8.53 8.51 19.57
C SER A 244 -10.00 8.91 19.71
N ASP A 245 -10.70 8.98 18.58
CA ASP A 245 -12.16 9.21 18.52
C ASP A 245 -12.96 7.94 18.81
N ALA A 246 -12.38 6.75 18.53
CA ALA A 246 -13.02 5.45 18.70
C ALA A 246 -12.15 4.47 19.50
N PRO A 247 -12.72 3.42 20.10
CA PRO A 247 -11.95 2.37 20.77
C PRO A 247 -10.98 1.69 19.81
N VAL A 248 -9.68 1.82 20.07
CA VAL A 248 -8.57 1.41 19.16
C VAL A 248 -8.63 -0.07 18.78
N TRP A 249 -8.95 -0.95 19.74
CA TRP A 249 -9.04 -2.39 19.50
C TRP A 249 -10.19 -2.76 18.53
N ARG A 250 -11.34 -2.02 18.60
CA ARG A 250 -12.45 -2.19 17.65
C ARG A 250 -12.02 -1.78 16.25
N GLY A 251 -11.33 -0.64 16.14
CA GLY A 251 -10.75 -0.18 14.88
C GLY A 251 -9.80 -1.21 14.27
N ALA A 252 -8.91 -1.78 15.09
CA ALA A 252 -7.99 -2.82 14.65
C ALA A 252 -8.69 -4.07 14.13
N LEU A 253 -9.75 -4.55 14.82
CA LEU A 253 -10.53 -5.71 14.38
C LEU A 253 -11.29 -5.44 13.09
N ILE A 254 -11.94 -4.28 12.95
CA ILE A 254 -12.64 -3.89 11.72
C ILE A 254 -11.66 -3.83 10.55
N CYS A 255 -10.52 -3.15 10.73
CA CYS A 255 -9.49 -3.07 9.69
C CYS A 255 -8.92 -4.44 9.34
N ALA A 256 -8.66 -5.31 10.32
CA ALA A 256 -8.18 -6.67 10.08
C ALA A 256 -9.20 -7.50 9.29
N GLY A 257 -10.49 -7.39 9.61
CA GLY A 257 -11.56 -8.05 8.86
C GLY A 257 -11.63 -7.57 7.41
N VAL A 258 -11.54 -6.27 7.17
CA VAL A 258 -11.51 -5.68 5.81
C VAL A 258 -10.25 -6.12 5.06
N VAL A 259 -9.08 -6.11 5.71
CA VAL A 259 -7.83 -6.63 5.14
C VAL A 259 -8.00 -8.08 4.70
N ALA A 260 -8.52 -8.94 5.57
CA ALA A 260 -8.74 -10.34 5.24
C ALA A 260 -9.65 -10.51 4.02
N GLY A 261 -10.76 -9.77 3.94
CA GLY A 261 -11.67 -9.79 2.80
C GLY A 261 -11.02 -9.31 1.50
N VAL A 262 -10.29 -8.18 1.55
CA VAL A 262 -9.58 -7.62 0.39
C VAL A 262 -8.48 -8.57 -0.11
N LEU A 263 -7.67 -9.11 0.80
CA LEU A 263 -6.60 -10.04 0.43
C LEU A 263 -7.13 -11.36 -0.10
N TYR A 264 -8.24 -11.87 0.47
CA TYR A 264 -8.90 -13.06 -0.05
C TYR A 264 -9.42 -12.84 -1.48
N LEU A 265 -10.05 -11.70 -1.74
CA LEU A 265 -10.53 -11.37 -3.08
C LEU A 265 -9.37 -11.20 -4.08
N ALA A 266 -8.30 -10.51 -3.68
CA ALA A 266 -7.10 -10.35 -4.50
C ALA A 266 -6.45 -11.71 -4.81
N TRP A 267 -6.31 -12.58 -3.82
CA TRP A 267 -5.82 -13.94 -4.00
C TRP A 267 -6.69 -14.74 -4.97
N ARG A 268 -8.02 -14.66 -4.83
CA ARG A 268 -8.97 -15.35 -5.70
C ARG A 268 -8.84 -14.91 -7.15
N TRP A 269 -8.71 -13.59 -7.40
CA TRP A 269 -8.54 -13.06 -8.75
C TRP A 269 -7.20 -13.43 -9.36
N LEU A 270 -6.12 -13.38 -8.58
CA LEU A 270 -4.81 -13.85 -9.02
C LEU A 270 -4.82 -15.35 -9.35
N ARG A 271 -5.53 -16.16 -8.54
CA ARG A 271 -5.66 -17.60 -8.76
C ARG A 271 -6.47 -17.95 -10.00
N SER A 272 -7.53 -17.21 -10.27
CA SER A 272 -8.38 -17.44 -11.46
C SER A 272 -7.82 -16.85 -12.75
N GLY A 273 -6.75 -16.03 -12.68
CA GLY A 273 -6.23 -15.30 -13.84
C GLY A 273 -7.21 -14.26 -14.38
N TYR A 274 -8.18 -13.81 -13.57
CA TYR A 274 -9.22 -12.88 -13.98
C TYR A 274 -8.62 -11.58 -14.51
N ARG A 275 -8.96 -11.22 -15.77
CA ARG A 275 -8.47 -10.02 -16.47
C ARG A 275 -6.95 -9.84 -16.48
N MET A 276 -6.19 -10.94 -16.32
CA MET A 276 -4.72 -10.93 -16.39
C MET A 276 -4.21 -11.19 -17.80
N LYS A 277 -5.08 -11.61 -18.74
CA LYS A 277 -4.74 -11.70 -20.15
C LYS A 277 -4.81 -10.32 -20.78
N ALA A 278 -3.78 -9.96 -21.56
CA ALA A 278 -3.76 -8.76 -22.38
C ALA A 278 -4.80 -8.86 -23.50
#